data_e5efdcf9c7e55fdd7096d2ac6cdb9424
#
_entry.id   e5efdcf9c7e55fdd7096d2ac6cdb9424
#
_cell.length_a   1.000
_cell.length_b   1.000
_cell.length_c   1.000
_cell.angle_alpha   90.00
_cell.angle_beta   90.00
_cell.angle_gamma   90.00
#
_symmetry.space_group_name_H-M   'P 1'
#
loop_
_entity.id
_entity.type
_entity.pdbx_description
1 polymer ?
#
loop_
_entity_poly.entity_id
_entity_poly.type
_entity_poly.pdbx_seq_one_letter_code
_entity_poly.pdbx_strand_id
1 'polypeptide(L)' 'DERARYAVEARFGLHDGERKSFRQVGEELGVTAEAARRLVSRAVDTLRDDAGEVLTV' A
#
# COMPACT_ATOMS: atom_id res chain seq x y z
N ASP A 1 7.93 3.68 -5.05
CA ASP A 1 7.73 5.13 -5.07
C ASP A 1 7.11 5.56 -3.75
N GLU A 2 7.28 6.82 -3.40
CA GLU A 2 6.88 7.34 -2.10
C GLU A 2 5.38 7.28 -1.85
N ARG A 3 4.57 7.50 -2.86
CA ARG A 3 3.11 7.44 -2.72
C ARG A 3 2.66 6.02 -2.41
N ALA A 4 3.20 5.06 -3.12
CA ALA A 4 2.86 3.66 -2.90
C ALA A 4 3.31 3.22 -1.51
N ARG A 5 4.49 3.63 -1.10
CA ARG A 5 5.02 3.33 0.22
C ARG A 5 4.14 3.91 1.32
N TYR A 6 3.78 5.18 1.17
CA TYR A 6 2.90 5.82 2.14
C TYR A 6 1.54 5.12 2.20
N ALA A 7 0.99 4.78 1.05
CA ALA A 7 -0.30 4.12 0.98
C ALA A 7 -0.28 2.78 1.72
N VAL A 8 0.76 2.00 1.54
CA VAL A 8 0.91 0.72 2.24
C VAL A 8 1.04 0.95 3.74
N GLU A 9 1.91 1.86 4.15
CA GLU A 9 2.14 2.13 5.56
C GLU A 9 0.88 2.63 6.25
N ALA A 10 0.14 3.52 5.60
CA ALA A 10 -1.09 4.05 6.16
C ALA A 10 -2.18 2.99 6.23
N ARG A 11 -2.31 2.17 5.19
CA ARG A 11 -3.34 1.13 5.14
C ARG A 11 -3.13 0.07 6.20
N PHE A 12 -1.89 -0.24 6.52
CA PHE A 12 -1.58 -1.27 7.51
C PHE A 12 -1.26 -0.71 8.90
N GLY A 13 -1.36 0.59 9.07
CA GLY A 13 -1.20 1.21 10.37
C GLY A 13 0.23 1.25 10.88
N LEU A 14 1.20 1.34 9.97
CA LEU A 14 2.61 1.30 10.35
C LEU A 14 3.14 2.60 10.93
N HIS A 15 2.43 3.71 10.73
CA HIS A 15 2.86 5.01 11.25
C HIS A 15 2.49 5.23 12.71
N ASP A 16 1.22 5.03 13.01
CA ASP A 16 0.68 5.36 14.33
C ASP A 16 -0.17 4.25 14.93
N GLY A 17 -0.14 3.08 14.32
CA GLY A 17 -0.91 1.93 14.78
C GLY A 17 -2.36 1.94 14.33
N GLU A 18 -2.81 2.98 13.66
CA GLU A 18 -4.17 3.06 13.16
C GLU A 18 -4.23 2.76 11.67
N ARG A 19 -5.05 1.79 11.30
CA ARG A 19 -5.28 1.46 9.90
C ARG A 19 -6.20 2.48 9.27
N LYS A 20 -5.78 3.05 8.14
CA LYS A 20 -6.58 4.00 7.41
C LYS A 20 -7.32 3.31 6.27
N SER A 21 -8.54 3.77 6.00
CA SER A 21 -9.30 3.25 4.86
C SER A 21 -8.68 3.76 3.55
N PHE A 22 -8.98 3.09 2.45
CA PHE A 22 -8.52 3.57 1.15
C PHE A 22 -9.04 4.97 0.85
N ARG A 23 -10.23 5.29 1.33
CA ARG A 23 -10.79 6.63 1.16
C ARG A 23 -9.93 7.67 1.86
N GLN A 24 -9.52 7.39 3.10
CA GLN A 24 -8.66 8.30 3.85
C GLN A 24 -7.30 8.44 3.20
N VAL A 25 -6.71 7.32 2.79
CA VAL A 25 -5.42 7.33 2.09
C VAL A 25 -5.53 8.14 0.80
N GLY A 26 -6.61 7.94 0.05
CA GLY A 26 -6.84 8.68 -1.18
C GLY A 26 -6.94 10.18 -0.93
N GLU A 27 -7.67 10.58 0.10
CA GLU A 27 -7.80 11.98 0.45
C GLU A 27 -6.45 12.61 0.80
N GLU A 28 -5.63 11.89 1.53
CA GLU A 28 -4.31 12.37 1.91
C GLU A 28 -3.35 12.48 0.74
N LEU A 29 -3.47 11.58 -0.23
CA LEU A 29 -2.62 11.57 -1.41
C LEU A 29 -3.19 12.40 -2.56
N GLY A 30 -4.42 12.90 -2.43
CA GLY A 30 -5.07 13.65 -3.49
C GLY A 30 -5.52 12.77 -4.65
N VAL A 31 -5.86 11.52 -4.37
CA VAL A 31 -6.35 10.57 -5.38
C VAL A 31 -7.64 9.93 -4.88
N THR A 32 -8.30 9.17 -5.75
CA THR A 32 -9.53 8.47 -5.36
C THR A 32 -9.21 7.26 -4.48
N ALA A 33 -10.24 6.76 -3.78
CA ALA A 33 -10.10 5.54 -2.99
C ALA A 33 -9.67 4.37 -3.86
N GLU A 34 -10.22 4.28 -5.07
CA GLU A 34 -9.85 3.22 -6.02
C GLU A 34 -8.38 3.31 -6.42
N ALA A 35 -7.89 4.54 -6.68
CA ALA A 35 -6.49 4.74 -7.02
C ALA A 35 -5.58 4.36 -5.83
N ALA A 36 -5.99 4.74 -4.62
CA ALA A 36 -5.24 4.37 -3.41
C ALA A 36 -5.17 2.84 -3.26
N ARG A 37 -6.30 2.16 -3.48
CA ARG A 37 -6.34 0.71 -3.43
C ARG A 37 -5.36 0.08 -4.43
N ARG A 38 -5.31 0.63 -5.64
CA ARG A 38 -4.40 0.15 -6.67
C ARG A 38 -2.94 0.34 -6.30
N LEU A 39 -2.61 1.47 -5.68
CA LEU A 39 -1.25 1.73 -5.21
C LEU A 39 -0.82 0.67 -4.20
N VAL A 40 -1.69 0.39 -3.23
CA VAL A 40 -1.40 -0.62 -2.21
C VAL A 40 -1.27 -2.00 -2.84
N SER A 41 -2.21 -2.35 -3.71
CA SER A 41 -2.21 -3.65 -4.37
C SER A 41 -0.93 -3.89 -5.17
N ARG A 42 -0.49 -2.89 -5.93
CA ARG A 42 0.73 -3.00 -6.73
C ARG A 42 1.97 -3.14 -5.86
N ALA A 43 2.03 -2.38 -4.77
CA ALA A 43 3.15 -2.46 -3.84
C ALA A 43 3.23 -3.84 -3.18
N VAL A 44 2.08 -4.37 -2.77
CA VAL A 44 2.02 -5.70 -2.16
C VAL A 44 2.41 -6.77 -3.17
N ASP A 45 1.93 -6.65 -4.41
CA ASP A 45 2.28 -7.61 -5.47
C ASP A 45 3.79 -7.62 -5.75
N THR A 46 4.42 -6.45 -5.76
CA THR A 46 5.87 -6.36 -5.95
C THR A 46 6.60 -7.08 -4.82
N LEU A 47 6.19 -6.86 -3.58
CA LEU A 47 6.79 -7.53 -2.44
C LEU A 47 6.57 -9.03 -2.47
N ARG A 48 5.39 -9.46 -2.91
CA ARG A 48 5.07 -10.89 -3.02
C ARG A 48 5.90 -11.57 -4.10
N ASP A 49 6.12 -10.90 -5.22
CA ASP A 49 6.94 -11.44 -6.30
C ASP A 49 8.37 -11.67 -5.83
N ASP A 50 8.95 -10.70 -5.12
CA ASP A 50 10.29 -10.84 -4.57
C ASP A 50 10.35 -11.98 -3.56
N ALA A 51 9.38 -12.05 -2.66
CA ALA A 51 9.32 -13.12 -1.66
C ALA A 51 9.05 -14.47 -2.33
N GLY A 52 8.22 -14.47 -3.36
CA GLY A 52 7.91 -15.67 -4.12
C GLY A 52 9.13 -16.28 -4.77
N GLU A 53 9.98 -15.45 -5.34
CA GLU A 53 11.22 -15.92 -5.95
C GLU A 53 12.13 -16.60 -4.93
N VAL A 54 12.22 -16.05 -3.74
CA VAL A 54 13.02 -16.62 -2.67
C VAL A 54 12.41 -17.95 -2.19
N LEU A 55 11.10 -18.00 -2.08
CA LEU A 55 10.39 -19.16 -1.55
C LEU A 55 10.30 -20.35 -2.51
N THR A 56 10.42 -20.09 -3.81
CA THR A 56 10.27 -21.12 -4.81
C THR A 56 11.57 -21.85 -5.15
N VAL A 57 12.65 -21.43 -4.60
CA VAL A 57 13.97 -22.05 -4.84
C VAL A 57 14.21 -23.31 -4.02
#